data_d03b8721eba61bc876fa123d94786d35
#
_entry.id   d03b8721eba61bc876fa123d94786d35
#
_cell.length_a   1.000
_cell.length_b   1.000
_cell.length_c   1.000
_cell.angle_alpha   90.00
_cell.angle_beta   90.00
_cell.angle_gamma   90.00
#
_symmetry.space_group_name_H-M   'P 1'
#
loop_
_entity.id
_entity.type
_entity.pdbx_description
1 polymer ?
#
loop_
_entity_poly.entity_id
_entity_poly.type
_entity_poly.pdbx_seq_one_letter_code
_entity_poly.pdbx_strand_id
1 'polypeptide(L)'
;WAVHRFEAEGHSVALLARDPRSSEQVWSGQVGYPGDPAYLEFHRKAARGGLRYWSVTDAKGPLDGKELYDPAIVRERVAAHAAHFCDLLEETARGDAAARVVVAMFDFELFGHWWFEGVDFLSAVFRELARRGGEVRPATAWEAVSEERDAPQIDVPAGSWGRDGDFSVWDNPGTKEYWRAVERAEEHLGEVSARDPRLLPAATRQALLLQASDWPFLVE
;
A
#
# COMPACT_ATOMS: atom_id res chain seq x y z
N TRP A 1 -13.92 -6.17 3.13
CA TRP A 1 -12.68 -6.95 3.07
C TRP A 1 -12.90 -8.35 2.47
N ALA A 2 -13.84 -8.46 1.58
CA ALA A 2 -14.11 -9.68 0.83
C ALA A 2 -13.79 -9.45 -0.66
N VAL A 3 -13.84 -10.53 -1.43
CA VAL A 3 -13.88 -10.43 -2.89
C VAL A 3 -15.26 -9.94 -3.29
N HIS A 4 -15.31 -8.96 -4.15
CA HIS A 4 -16.53 -8.41 -4.73
C HIS A 4 -16.46 -8.47 -6.26
N ARG A 5 -17.58 -8.26 -6.91
CA ARG A 5 -17.67 -8.14 -8.36
C ARG A 5 -18.22 -6.75 -8.71
N PHE A 6 -17.59 -6.11 -9.66
CA PHE A 6 -18.07 -4.88 -10.28
C PHE A 6 -18.37 -5.15 -11.75
N GLU A 7 -19.51 -4.67 -12.21
CA GLU A 7 -19.95 -4.85 -13.61
C GLU A 7 -20.19 -3.49 -14.26
N ALA A 8 -19.58 -3.28 -15.43
CA ALA A 8 -19.77 -2.10 -16.25
C ALA A 8 -19.70 -2.48 -17.74
N GLU A 9 -20.60 -1.94 -18.55
CA GLU A 9 -20.61 -2.09 -20.03
C GLU A 9 -20.51 -3.55 -20.51
N GLY A 10 -21.11 -4.49 -19.78
CA GLY A 10 -21.09 -5.91 -20.11
C GLY A 10 -19.79 -6.63 -19.72
N HIS A 11 -18.89 -5.97 -19.04
CA HIS A 11 -17.67 -6.54 -18.48
C HIS A 11 -17.76 -6.68 -16.96
N SER A 12 -17.08 -7.69 -16.42
CA SER A 12 -17.03 -7.94 -14.99
C SER A 12 -15.58 -7.99 -14.53
N VAL A 13 -15.27 -7.32 -13.41
CA VAL A 13 -13.97 -7.37 -12.75
C VAL A 13 -14.15 -7.75 -11.28
N ALA A 14 -13.17 -8.49 -10.75
CA ALA A 14 -13.10 -8.77 -9.33
C ALA A 14 -12.47 -7.60 -8.59
N LEU A 15 -13.05 -7.24 -7.46
CA LEU A 15 -12.57 -6.21 -6.56
C LEU A 15 -12.22 -6.83 -5.21
N LEU A 16 -11.06 -6.46 -4.69
CA LEU A 16 -10.58 -6.83 -3.37
C LEU A 16 -10.68 -5.60 -2.47
N ALA A 17 -11.71 -5.56 -1.63
CA ALA A 17 -11.93 -4.45 -0.71
C ALA A 17 -10.98 -4.57 0.50
N ARG A 18 -10.23 -3.51 0.76
CA ARG A 18 -9.28 -3.42 1.86
C ARG A 18 -9.98 -3.51 3.22
N ASP A 19 -9.46 -4.36 4.12
CA ASP A 19 -9.87 -4.35 5.51
C ASP A 19 -9.35 -3.10 6.24
N PRO A 20 -10.23 -2.26 6.80
CA PRO A 20 -9.82 -1.01 7.44
C PRO A 20 -8.95 -1.23 8.69
N ARG A 21 -9.26 -2.24 9.49
CA ARG A 21 -8.59 -2.49 10.78
C ARG A 21 -7.14 -2.90 10.59
N SER A 22 -6.88 -3.88 9.71
CA SER A 22 -5.52 -4.32 9.40
C SER A 22 -4.72 -3.22 8.69
N SER A 23 -5.38 -2.43 7.87
CA SER A 23 -4.74 -1.32 7.16
C SER A 23 -4.31 -0.21 8.10
N GLU A 24 -5.18 0.24 8.99
CA GLU A 24 -4.86 1.30 9.96
C GLU A 24 -3.74 0.89 10.91
N GLN A 25 -3.74 -0.38 11.35
CA GLN A 25 -2.72 -0.90 12.26
C GLN A 25 -1.31 -0.88 11.68
N VAL A 26 -1.17 -0.94 10.37
CA VAL A 26 0.13 -0.89 9.67
C VAL A 26 0.44 0.50 9.14
N TRP A 27 -0.56 1.23 8.63
CA TRP A 27 -0.35 2.54 8.00
C TRP A 27 -0.18 3.70 8.98
N SER A 28 -0.88 3.67 10.09
CA SER A 28 -0.93 4.82 10.98
C SER A 28 0.37 5.01 11.75
N GLY A 29 1.03 6.15 11.55
CA GLY A 29 2.16 6.60 12.38
C GLY A 29 1.75 7.05 13.79
N GLN A 30 0.46 7.06 14.13
CA GLN A 30 -0.05 7.47 15.46
C GLN A 30 -0.51 6.29 16.29
N VAL A 31 -1.28 5.38 15.69
CA VAL A 31 -1.86 4.21 16.37
C VAL A 31 -1.34 2.89 15.81
N GLY A 32 -0.68 2.93 14.65
CA GLY A 32 -0.09 1.76 14.00
C GLY A 32 1.35 1.46 14.44
N TYR A 33 1.85 0.34 13.97
CA TYR A 33 3.19 -0.12 14.32
C TYR A 33 4.33 0.86 13.96
N PRO A 34 4.31 1.56 12.81
CA PRO A 34 5.41 2.45 12.45
C PRO A 34 5.69 3.57 13.45
N GLY A 35 4.68 3.91 14.29
CA GLY A 35 4.81 4.89 15.36
C GLY A 35 5.42 4.38 16.66
N ASP A 36 5.83 3.10 16.74
CA ASP A 36 6.41 2.54 17.97
C ASP A 36 7.66 3.32 18.41
N PRO A 37 7.76 3.70 19.69
CA PRO A 37 8.89 4.47 20.22
C PRO A 37 10.27 3.88 19.97
N ALA A 38 10.39 2.57 19.84
CA ALA A 38 11.66 1.89 19.63
C ALA A 38 12.13 1.89 18.15
N TYR A 39 11.22 2.14 17.21
CA TYR A 39 11.54 2.08 15.77
C TYR A 39 12.36 3.28 15.29
N LEU A 40 12.99 3.14 14.14
CA LEU A 40 13.86 4.14 13.57
C LEU A 40 13.09 5.43 13.22
N GLU A 41 13.56 6.55 13.73
CA GLU A 41 12.99 7.86 13.42
C GLU A 41 13.25 8.23 11.95
N PHE A 42 12.18 8.32 11.17
CA PHE A 42 12.28 8.60 9.74
C PHE A 42 12.65 10.05 9.43
N HIS A 43 12.08 11.01 10.15
CA HIS A 43 12.15 12.43 9.81
C HIS A 43 13.43 13.11 10.30
N ARG A 44 14.16 12.51 11.25
CA ARG A 44 15.34 13.12 11.87
C ARG A 44 16.62 12.48 11.33
N LYS A 45 17.47 13.32 10.78
CA LYS A 45 18.77 12.93 10.21
C LYS A 45 19.89 13.71 10.87
N ALA A 46 21.06 13.10 11.02
CA ALA A 46 22.25 13.79 11.49
C ALA A 46 22.66 14.89 10.51
N ALA A 47 23.06 16.04 11.03
CA ALA A 47 23.45 17.20 10.22
C ALA A 47 24.62 16.89 9.27
N ARG A 48 25.54 16.00 9.68
CA ARG A 48 26.60 15.47 8.82
C ARG A 48 26.24 14.07 8.34
N GLY A 49 26.27 13.85 7.04
CA GLY A 49 26.09 12.53 6.42
C GLY A 49 24.64 12.08 6.24
N GLY A 50 23.66 12.79 6.80
CA GLY A 50 22.23 12.47 6.62
C GLY A 50 21.77 11.13 7.19
N LEU A 51 22.57 10.50 8.04
CA LEU A 51 22.25 9.21 8.66
C LEU A 51 21.21 9.36 9.76
N ARG A 52 20.47 8.28 10.01
CA ARG A 52 19.47 8.19 11.08
C ARG A 52 20.03 7.32 12.20
N TYR A 53 19.99 7.82 13.42
CA TYR A 53 20.55 7.14 14.59
C TYR A 53 19.57 7.03 15.75
N TRP A 54 18.44 7.70 15.65
CA TRP A 54 17.49 7.81 16.76
C TRP A 54 16.30 6.89 16.57
N SER A 55 15.75 6.44 17.67
CA SER A 55 14.43 5.87 17.72
C SER A 55 13.37 6.99 17.72
N VAL A 56 12.12 6.64 17.40
CA VAL A 56 10.99 7.56 17.49
C VAL A 56 10.89 8.15 18.90
N THR A 57 11.09 7.38 19.95
CA THR A 57 11.02 7.73 21.37
C THR A 57 9.73 8.49 21.73
N ASP A 58 9.61 9.70 21.24
CA ASP A 58 8.41 10.53 21.23
C ASP A 58 8.30 11.21 19.86
N ALA A 59 7.24 10.92 19.12
CA ALA A 59 7.03 11.45 17.76
C ALA A 59 6.98 13.00 17.73
N LYS A 60 6.57 13.64 18.82
CA LYS A 60 6.46 15.11 18.95
C LYS A 60 7.62 15.72 19.71
N GLY A 61 8.48 14.89 20.31
CA GLY A 61 9.60 15.34 21.15
C GLY A 61 10.73 16.00 20.35
N PRO A 62 11.53 16.86 21.01
CA PRO A 62 12.72 17.46 20.41
C PRO A 62 13.82 16.40 20.18
N LEU A 63 14.76 16.70 19.28
CA LEU A 63 15.81 15.76 18.90
C LEU A 63 16.75 15.37 20.05
N ASP A 64 17.03 16.28 20.95
CA ASP A 64 17.89 16.07 22.12
C ASP A 64 17.23 15.18 23.19
N GLY A 65 15.92 14.98 23.11
CA GLY A 65 15.17 14.04 23.95
C GLY A 65 14.99 12.64 23.35
N LYS A 66 15.53 12.40 22.15
CA LYS A 66 15.38 11.10 21.47
C LYS A 66 16.49 10.12 21.90
N GLU A 67 16.08 8.86 22.08
CA GLU A 67 17.01 7.77 22.38
C GLU A 67 17.72 7.29 21.10
N LEU A 68 18.84 6.61 21.27
CA LEU A 68 19.51 5.95 20.16
C LEU A 68 18.75 4.67 19.77
N TYR A 69 18.72 4.43 18.48
CA TYR A 69 18.15 3.21 17.92
C TYR A 69 18.89 1.95 18.41
N ASP A 70 18.19 1.02 19.01
CA ASP A 70 18.71 -0.27 19.47
C ASP A 70 18.14 -1.45 18.69
N PRO A 71 18.93 -2.07 17.80
CA PRO A 71 18.48 -3.21 17.01
C PRO A 71 18.06 -4.43 17.83
N ALA A 72 18.50 -4.57 19.08
CA ALA A 72 18.11 -5.69 19.94
C ALA A 72 16.68 -5.51 20.43
N ILE A 73 16.34 -4.34 20.93
CA ILE A 73 14.98 -3.98 21.36
C ILE A 73 14.03 -4.08 20.17
N VAL A 74 14.45 -3.56 19.01
CA VAL A 74 13.64 -3.55 17.80
C VAL A 74 13.27 -4.96 17.32
N ARG A 75 14.18 -5.93 17.37
CA ARG A 75 13.85 -7.33 17.01
C ARG A 75 12.74 -7.91 17.87
N GLU A 76 12.74 -7.62 19.16
CA GLU A 76 11.67 -8.07 20.07
C GLU A 76 10.34 -7.39 19.73
N ARG A 77 10.37 -6.08 19.42
CA ARG A 77 9.18 -5.32 19.01
C ARG A 77 8.59 -5.83 17.71
N VAL A 78 9.42 -6.06 16.70
CA VAL A 78 9.00 -6.62 15.42
C VAL A 78 8.32 -7.98 15.61
N ALA A 79 8.89 -8.86 16.43
CA ALA A 79 8.30 -10.17 16.72
C ALA A 79 6.94 -10.04 17.43
N ALA A 80 6.83 -9.14 18.41
CA ALA A 80 5.59 -8.88 19.12
C ALA A 80 4.50 -8.29 18.20
N HIS A 81 4.86 -7.33 17.35
CA HIS A 81 3.93 -6.73 16.39
C HIS A 81 3.48 -7.73 15.31
N ALA A 82 4.37 -8.59 14.84
CA ALA A 82 4.01 -9.65 13.89
C ALA A 82 3.03 -10.65 14.51
N ALA A 83 3.24 -11.06 15.77
CA ALA A 83 2.32 -11.93 16.49
C ALA A 83 0.94 -11.26 16.66
N HIS A 84 0.92 -9.99 17.12
CA HIS A 84 -0.30 -9.22 17.28
C HIS A 84 -1.04 -9.02 15.94
N PHE A 85 -0.31 -8.78 14.84
CA PHE A 85 -0.94 -8.66 13.52
C PHE A 85 -1.59 -9.97 13.07
N CYS A 86 -0.95 -11.11 13.34
CA CYS A 86 -1.56 -12.41 13.07
C CYS A 86 -2.82 -12.63 13.90
N ASP A 87 -2.81 -12.25 15.20
CA ASP A 87 -4.00 -12.30 16.06
C ASP A 87 -5.13 -11.45 15.48
N LEU A 88 -4.81 -10.23 15.04
CA LEU A 88 -5.75 -9.30 14.41
C LEU A 88 -6.36 -9.88 13.13
N LEU A 89 -5.56 -10.51 12.27
CA LEU A 89 -6.06 -11.16 11.05
C LEU A 89 -6.99 -12.34 11.39
N GLU A 90 -6.64 -13.16 12.36
CA GLU A 90 -7.48 -14.28 12.83
C GLU A 90 -8.79 -13.79 13.46
N GLU A 91 -8.74 -12.73 14.27
CA GLU A 91 -9.93 -12.10 14.83
C GLU A 91 -10.85 -11.52 13.73
N THR A 92 -10.26 -10.83 12.76
CA THR A 92 -11.00 -10.28 11.63
C THR A 92 -11.68 -11.37 10.82
N ALA A 93 -10.96 -12.46 10.53
CA ALA A 93 -11.50 -13.61 9.82
C ALA A 93 -12.65 -14.31 10.56
N ARG A 94 -12.58 -14.39 11.90
CA ARG A 94 -13.65 -14.97 12.73
C ARG A 94 -14.86 -14.05 12.90
N GLY A 95 -14.63 -12.74 12.85
CA GLY A 95 -15.67 -11.72 13.08
C GLY A 95 -16.71 -11.65 11.97
N ASP A 96 -16.39 -12.14 10.78
CA ASP A 96 -17.31 -12.21 9.64
C ASP A 96 -17.26 -13.62 9.02
N ALA A 97 -18.21 -14.45 9.39
CA ALA A 97 -18.30 -15.82 8.88
C ALA A 97 -18.50 -15.92 7.35
N ALA A 98 -18.91 -14.83 6.69
CA ALA A 98 -19.03 -14.73 5.25
C ALA A 98 -17.72 -14.29 4.58
N ALA A 99 -16.81 -13.65 5.32
CA ALA A 99 -15.54 -13.20 4.79
C ALA A 99 -14.51 -14.34 4.76
N ARG A 100 -14.28 -14.89 3.57
CA ARG A 100 -13.24 -15.91 3.35
C ARG A 100 -11.84 -15.31 3.14
N VAL A 101 -11.76 -14.01 2.92
CA VAL A 101 -10.53 -13.28 2.58
C VAL A 101 -10.43 -12.01 3.40
N VAL A 102 -9.29 -11.82 4.06
CA VAL A 102 -8.93 -10.53 4.66
C VAL A 102 -7.92 -9.85 3.75
N VAL A 103 -8.28 -8.69 3.21
CA VAL A 103 -7.44 -7.95 2.26
C VAL A 103 -6.66 -6.89 3.01
N ALA A 104 -5.40 -7.18 3.29
CA ALA A 104 -4.46 -6.26 3.92
C ALA A 104 -3.48 -5.75 2.85
N MET A 105 -3.85 -4.65 2.17
CA MET A 105 -3.04 -4.07 1.11
C MET A 105 -2.33 -2.81 1.59
N PHE A 106 -1.10 -2.63 1.14
CA PHE A 106 -0.23 -1.52 1.51
C PHE A 106 0.59 -1.07 0.32
N ASP A 107 0.97 0.21 0.31
CA ASP A 107 1.96 0.70 -0.63
C ASP A 107 3.30 0.02 -0.36
N PHE A 108 3.96 -0.40 -1.42
CA PHE A 108 5.18 -1.21 -1.31
C PHE A 108 6.32 -0.47 -0.63
N GLU A 109 6.45 0.83 -0.90
CA GLU A 109 7.52 1.65 -0.33
C GLU A 109 7.38 1.89 1.18
N LEU A 110 6.20 1.66 1.78
CA LEU A 110 6.06 1.72 3.23
C LEU A 110 7.12 0.85 3.90
N PHE A 111 7.32 -0.37 3.39
CA PHE A 111 8.23 -1.36 3.95
C PHE A 111 9.67 -1.12 3.54
N GLY A 112 10.45 -0.56 4.45
CA GLY A 112 11.87 -0.28 4.28
C GLY A 112 12.18 1.17 3.86
N HIS A 113 11.23 1.92 3.30
CA HIS A 113 11.42 3.34 3.02
C HIS A 113 10.84 4.22 4.14
N TRP A 114 9.51 4.23 4.31
CA TRP A 114 8.85 5.01 5.36
C TRP A 114 8.96 4.35 6.74
N TRP A 115 8.92 3.04 6.78
CA TRP A 115 9.07 2.23 7.97
C TRP A 115 10.26 1.28 7.79
N PHE A 116 11.39 1.62 8.39
CA PHE A 116 12.65 0.89 8.21
C PHE A 116 12.53 -0.60 8.57
N GLU A 117 11.83 -0.92 9.65
CA GLU A 117 11.62 -2.29 10.14
C GLU A 117 10.53 -3.05 9.37
N GLY A 118 9.85 -2.40 8.44
CA GLY A 118 8.71 -2.97 7.72
C GLY A 118 9.01 -4.27 6.99
N VAL A 119 10.21 -4.40 6.41
CA VAL A 119 10.63 -5.66 5.73
C VAL A 119 10.79 -6.79 6.74
N ASP A 120 11.40 -6.53 7.89
CA ASP A 120 11.56 -7.51 8.96
C ASP A 120 10.20 -7.90 9.56
N PHE A 121 9.30 -6.92 9.71
CA PHE A 121 7.92 -7.17 10.14
C PHE A 121 7.19 -8.11 9.17
N LEU A 122 7.20 -7.83 7.87
CA LEU A 122 6.56 -8.72 6.88
C LEU A 122 7.15 -10.13 6.94
N SER A 123 8.47 -10.25 7.02
CA SER A 123 9.15 -11.53 7.18
C SER A 123 8.70 -12.27 8.44
N ALA A 124 8.56 -11.55 9.56
CA ALA A 124 8.10 -12.11 10.82
C ALA A 124 6.62 -12.55 10.76
N VAL A 125 5.75 -11.76 10.11
CA VAL A 125 4.32 -12.11 9.90
C VAL A 125 4.20 -13.41 9.11
N PHE A 126 4.90 -13.55 7.96
CA PHE A 126 4.83 -14.79 7.18
C PHE A 126 5.35 -16.01 7.94
N ARG A 127 6.43 -15.86 8.72
CA ARG A 127 6.94 -16.93 9.57
C ARG A 127 5.97 -17.31 10.68
N GLU A 128 5.34 -16.32 11.29
CA GLU A 128 4.37 -16.54 12.37
C GLU A 128 3.11 -17.24 11.86
N LEU A 129 2.57 -16.82 10.71
CA LEU A 129 1.44 -17.53 10.06
C LEU A 129 1.80 -18.98 9.74
N ALA A 130 3.00 -19.22 9.19
CA ALA A 130 3.47 -20.57 8.88
C ALA A 130 3.63 -21.42 10.16
N ARG A 131 4.15 -20.84 11.25
CA ARG A 131 4.33 -21.50 12.56
C ARG A 131 3.00 -21.89 13.20
N ARG A 132 1.99 -21.00 13.08
CA ARG A 132 0.65 -21.26 13.64
C ARG A 132 -0.06 -22.39 12.90
N GLY A 133 0.14 -22.51 11.59
CA GLY A 133 -0.52 -23.53 10.76
C GLY A 133 -2.06 -23.47 10.90
N GLY A 134 -2.57 -22.25 11.16
CA GLY A 134 -3.93 -22.02 11.60
C GLY A 134 -4.93 -21.74 10.49
N GLU A 135 -6.01 -21.06 10.85
CA GLU A 135 -7.14 -20.74 9.98
C GLU A 135 -6.80 -19.72 8.89
N VAL A 136 -5.82 -18.84 9.13
CA VAL A 136 -5.41 -17.81 8.20
C VAL A 136 -4.12 -18.22 7.49
N ARG A 137 -4.16 -18.23 6.16
CA ARG A 137 -3.01 -18.47 5.30
C ARG A 137 -2.79 -17.30 4.33
N PRO A 138 -1.56 -16.97 3.98
CA PRO A 138 -1.30 -16.05 2.87
C PRO A 138 -1.85 -16.62 1.56
N ALA A 139 -2.44 -15.74 0.76
CA ALA A 139 -2.92 -16.07 -0.58
C ALA A 139 -2.60 -14.91 -1.54
N THR A 140 -2.41 -15.22 -2.80
CA THR A 140 -2.36 -14.21 -3.84
C THR A 140 -3.76 -13.69 -4.16
N ALA A 141 -3.85 -12.47 -4.71
CA ALA A 141 -5.12 -11.93 -5.20
C ALA A 141 -5.80 -12.88 -6.21
N TRP A 142 -5.00 -13.54 -7.06
CA TRP A 142 -5.50 -14.50 -8.04
C TRP A 142 -6.11 -15.75 -7.38
N GLU A 143 -5.47 -16.31 -6.38
CA GLU A 143 -6.02 -17.45 -5.61
C GLU A 143 -7.33 -17.06 -4.95
N ALA A 144 -7.37 -15.91 -4.25
CA ALA A 144 -8.57 -15.42 -3.59
C ALA A 144 -9.75 -15.25 -4.56
N VAL A 145 -9.52 -14.61 -5.71
CA VAL A 145 -10.55 -14.40 -6.74
C VAL A 145 -10.97 -15.72 -7.40
N SER A 146 -10.04 -16.65 -7.61
CA SER A 146 -10.34 -17.95 -8.27
C SER A 146 -11.14 -18.88 -7.35
N GLU A 147 -10.97 -18.78 -6.04
CA GLU A 147 -11.71 -19.56 -5.05
C GLU A 147 -13.12 -19.00 -4.78
N GLU A 148 -13.34 -17.69 -4.99
CA GLU A 148 -14.62 -17.02 -4.72
C GLU A 148 -15.48 -16.93 -6.00
N ARG A 149 -16.37 -17.90 -6.17
CA ARG A 149 -17.22 -17.98 -7.37
C ARG A 149 -18.49 -17.12 -7.30
N ASP A 150 -18.97 -16.87 -6.10
CA ASP A 150 -20.24 -16.20 -5.84
C ASP A 150 -20.02 -14.82 -5.18
N ALA A 151 -18.96 -14.11 -5.61
CA ALA A 151 -18.65 -12.80 -5.10
C ALA A 151 -19.84 -11.83 -5.28
N PRO A 152 -20.27 -11.13 -4.23
CA PRO A 152 -21.38 -10.21 -4.32
C PRO A 152 -21.02 -9.03 -5.24
N GLN A 153 -22.01 -8.61 -6.03
CA GLN A 153 -21.88 -7.43 -6.86
C GLN A 153 -22.00 -6.17 -6.00
N ILE A 154 -21.12 -5.22 -6.25
CA ILE A 154 -21.15 -3.90 -5.60
C ILE A 154 -21.02 -2.79 -6.64
N ASP A 155 -21.60 -1.64 -6.31
CA ASP A 155 -21.35 -0.39 -7.01
C ASP A 155 -20.16 0.34 -6.37
N VAL A 156 -19.28 0.88 -7.22
CA VAL A 156 -18.14 1.66 -6.77
C VAL A 156 -18.40 3.12 -7.12
N PRO A 157 -18.60 4.00 -6.13
CA PRO A 157 -18.76 5.41 -6.40
C PRO A 157 -17.47 6.01 -6.96
N ALA A 158 -17.60 7.03 -7.81
CA ALA A 158 -16.46 7.82 -8.25
C ALA A 158 -15.79 8.49 -7.05
N GLY A 159 -14.48 8.43 -6.98
CA GLY A 159 -13.70 9.00 -5.88
C GLY A 159 -12.24 8.62 -5.96
N SER A 160 -11.45 9.16 -5.06
CA SER A 160 -10.03 8.86 -4.92
C SER A 160 -9.64 8.77 -3.44
N TRP A 161 -8.41 8.38 -3.17
CA TRP A 161 -7.82 8.44 -1.84
C TRP A 161 -7.24 9.82 -1.50
N GLY A 162 -7.28 10.76 -2.44
CA GLY A 162 -6.78 12.12 -2.27
C GLY A 162 -7.59 12.95 -1.30
N ARG A 163 -7.19 14.21 -1.15
CA ARG A 163 -7.85 15.19 -0.30
C ARG A 163 -9.35 15.23 -0.62
N ASP A 164 -10.18 15.21 0.41
CA ASP A 164 -11.64 15.25 0.31
C ASP A 164 -12.30 14.09 -0.47
N GLY A 165 -11.51 13.06 -0.87
CA GLY A 165 -12.00 11.90 -1.61
C GLY A 165 -12.37 12.18 -3.07
N ASP A 166 -12.01 13.35 -3.58
CA ASP A 166 -12.22 13.75 -4.96
C ASP A 166 -10.94 13.63 -5.81
N PHE A 167 -10.95 14.14 -7.03
CA PHE A 167 -9.81 14.07 -7.94
C PHE A 167 -8.91 15.32 -7.95
N SER A 168 -9.15 16.29 -7.09
CA SER A 168 -8.51 17.61 -7.12
C SER A 168 -6.97 17.56 -6.96
N VAL A 169 -6.44 16.52 -6.33
CA VAL A 169 -4.99 16.28 -6.23
C VAL A 169 -4.39 16.00 -7.62
N TRP A 170 -5.11 15.27 -8.47
CA TRP A 170 -4.62 14.87 -9.80
C TRP A 170 -5.13 15.74 -10.92
N ASP A 171 -6.32 16.34 -10.79
CA ASP A 171 -6.92 17.21 -11.79
C ASP A 171 -7.17 18.60 -11.22
N ASN A 172 -6.22 19.49 -11.46
CA ASN A 172 -6.22 20.87 -11.03
C ASN A 172 -5.50 21.77 -12.07
N PRO A 173 -5.54 23.09 -11.90
CA PRO A 173 -4.87 23.98 -12.85
C PRO A 173 -3.37 23.75 -13.05
N GLY A 174 -2.65 23.27 -12.02
CA GLY A 174 -1.22 22.97 -12.08
C GLY A 174 -0.89 21.71 -12.89
N THR A 175 -1.81 20.76 -12.98
CA THR A 175 -1.59 19.46 -13.63
C THR A 175 -2.11 19.41 -15.09
N LYS A 176 -2.74 20.47 -15.61
CA LYS A 176 -3.34 20.48 -16.96
C LYS A 176 -2.37 20.15 -18.08
N GLU A 177 -1.14 20.65 -18.02
CA GLU A 177 -0.14 20.35 -19.06
C GLU A 177 0.33 18.89 -19.01
N TYR A 178 0.35 18.29 -17.83
CA TYR A 178 0.59 16.86 -17.68
C TYR A 178 -0.49 16.04 -18.40
N TRP A 179 -1.75 16.32 -18.16
CA TRP A 179 -2.86 15.59 -18.80
C TRP A 179 -2.86 15.75 -20.32
N ARG A 180 -2.56 16.95 -20.83
CA ARG A 180 -2.37 17.15 -22.27
C ARG A 180 -1.20 16.35 -22.83
N ALA A 181 -0.14 16.13 -22.06
CA ALA A 181 0.97 15.28 -22.49
C ALA A 181 0.56 13.80 -22.53
N VAL A 182 -0.26 13.34 -21.57
CA VAL A 182 -0.84 12.00 -21.58
C VAL A 182 -1.71 11.79 -22.80
N GLU A 183 -2.67 12.69 -23.07
CA GLU A 183 -3.55 12.64 -24.25
C GLU A 183 -2.75 12.54 -25.55
N ARG A 184 -1.75 13.39 -25.73
CA ARG A 184 -0.87 13.31 -26.92
C ARG A 184 -0.11 12.01 -27.02
N ALA A 185 0.34 11.44 -25.91
CA ALA A 185 1.04 10.16 -25.92
C ALA A 185 0.11 9.00 -26.32
N GLU A 186 -1.14 9.04 -25.89
CA GLU A 186 -2.18 8.05 -26.27
C GLU A 186 -2.50 8.14 -27.77
N GLU A 187 -2.67 9.35 -28.32
CA GLU A 187 -2.85 9.56 -29.76
C GLU A 187 -1.66 8.99 -30.55
N HIS A 188 -0.43 9.26 -30.13
CA HIS A 188 0.78 8.73 -30.77
C HIS A 188 0.88 7.20 -30.69
N LEU A 189 0.38 6.56 -29.63
CA LEU A 189 0.32 5.10 -29.58
C LEU A 189 -0.53 4.51 -30.69
N GLY A 190 -1.68 5.12 -30.99
CA GLY A 190 -2.52 4.76 -32.13
C GLY A 190 -1.78 4.86 -33.46
N GLU A 191 -1.04 5.95 -33.68
CA GLU A 191 -0.22 6.13 -34.88
C GLU A 191 0.94 5.13 -35.00
N VAL A 192 1.65 4.84 -33.90
CA VAL A 192 2.74 3.85 -33.87
C VAL A 192 2.20 2.46 -34.20
N SER A 193 1.06 2.10 -33.62
CA SER A 193 0.40 0.82 -33.88
C SER A 193 0.08 0.63 -35.37
N ALA A 194 -0.35 1.71 -36.04
CA ALA A 194 -0.71 1.68 -37.43
C ALA A 194 0.52 1.66 -38.38
N ARG A 195 1.62 2.34 -38.01
CA ARG A 195 2.81 2.52 -38.87
C ARG A 195 3.85 1.40 -38.71
N ASP A 196 4.19 1.05 -37.49
CA ASP A 196 5.17 -0.01 -37.19
C ASP A 196 4.80 -0.73 -35.86
N PRO A 197 4.03 -1.81 -35.94
CA PRO A 197 3.62 -2.57 -34.74
C PRO A 197 4.79 -3.09 -33.89
N ARG A 198 6.00 -3.21 -34.44
CA ARG A 198 7.18 -3.69 -33.69
C ARG A 198 7.63 -2.69 -32.64
N LEU A 199 7.33 -1.41 -32.80
CA LEU A 199 7.65 -0.36 -31.83
C LEU A 199 6.59 -0.25 -30.72
N LEU A 200 5.42 -0.84 -30.91
CA LEU A 200 4.30 -0.72 -29.98
C LEU A 200 4.64 -1.12 -28.53
N PRO A 201 5.35 -2.22 -28.24
CA PRO A 201 5.68 -2.58 -26.87
C PRO A 201 6.54 -1.54 -26.14
N ALA A 202 7.50 -0.93 -26.85
CA ALA A 202 8.36 0.10 -26.29
C ALA A 202 7.58 1.41 -26.06
N ALA A 203 6.76 1.82 -27.03
CA ALA A 203 5.92 3.01 -26.95
C ALA A 203 4.88 2.88 -25.83
N THR A 204 4.22 1.72 -25.73
CA THR A 204 3.27 1.42 -24.63
C THR A 204 3.94 1.52 -23.26
N ARG A 205 5.15 0.99 -23.11
CA ARG A 205 5.89 1.12 -21.84
C ARG A 205 6.10 2.60 -21.46
N GLN A 206 6.48 3.45 -22.42
CA GLN A 206 6.70 4.87 -22.14
C GLN A 206 5.39 5.58 -21.80
N ALA A 207 4.31 5.28 -22.49
CA ALA A 207 3.00 5.83 -22.18
C ALA A 207 2.50 5.41 -20.79
N LEU A 208 2.64 4.15 -20.42
CA LEU A 208 2.28 3.66 -19.08
C LEU A 208 3.12 4.34 -17.98
N LEU A 209 4.42 4.57 -18.22
CA LEU A 209 5.25 5.33 -17.28
C LEU A 209 4.81 6.79 -17.17
N LEU A 210 4.40 7.41 -18.26
CA LEU A 210 3.86 8.77 -18.25
C LEU A 210 2.52 8.84 -17.51
N GLN A 211 1.68 7.82 -17.61
CA GLN A 211 0.37 7.75 -16.97
C GLN A 211 0.43 7.45 -15.47
N ALA A 212 1.63 7.26 -14.89
CA ALA A 212 1.76 7.00 -13.45
C ALA A 212 1.15 8.15 -12.64
N SER A 213 0.25 7.82 -11.73
CA SER A 213 -0.53 8.80 -10.94
C SER A 213 0.32 9.63 -9.98
N ASP A 214 1.56 9.20 -9.73
CA ASP A 214 2.51 9.93 -8.89
C ASP A 214 2.96 11.27 -9.49
N TRP A 215 3.01 11.38 -10.82
CA TRP A 215 3.48 12.61 -11.44
C TRP A 215 2.62 13.83 -11.11
N PRO A 216 1.30 13.82 -11.33
CA PRO A 216 0.46 14.95 -10.93
C PRO A 216 0.40 15.12 -9.42
N PHE A 217 0.46 14.05 -8.63
CA PHE A 217 0.52 14.09 -7.18
C PHE A 217 1.76 14.85 -6.65
N LEU A 218 2.93 14.70 -7.30
CA LEU A 218 4.16 15.38 -6.91
C LEU A 218 4.22 16.87 -7.34
N VAL A 219 3.32 17.32 -8.19
CA VAL A 219 3.26 18.72 -8.70
C VAL A 219 2.40 19.60 -7.81
N GLU A 220 1.56 19.03 -6.95
CA GLU A 220 0.73 19.78 -5.98
C GLU A 220 1.60 20.43 -4.84
#